data_d5817524490090ce128cb7d7200631c6
#
_entry.id   d5817524490090ce128cb7d7200631c6
#
_cell.length_a   1.000
_cell.length_b   1.000
_cell.length_c   1.000
_cell.angle_alpha   90.00
_cell.angle_beta   90.00
_cell.angle_gamma   90.00
#
_symmetry.space_group_name_H-M   'P 1'
#
loop_
_entity.id
_entity.type
_entity.pdbx_description
1 polymer ?
#
loop_
_entity_poly.entity_id
_entity_poly.type
_entity_poly.pdbx_seq_one_letter_code
_entity_poly.pdbx_strand_id
1 'polypeptide(L)'
;MSAEYFEARERALLGERYDTLYAAPQETAARGVTVSALRTTPEEFAARADFPLRPSPFCKAAFVVEQPDFKPGRHPYHHAGVFYSQEPSASSAAPLLGVKPGMRVLDLCAAPGGKSSQLAAALQAQGLLVSNEYVAARAEILKSNLERMGASNAVVLNETPARIAAALPEFFDRVLVDAPCSGEGMFRKEPAALAQHCEALVKQCAELGADILDSAAAALAPGGELVYSTCTFAPEEDEGQVAAFLQRHPEFTLADVLGNVDYPFGSEGEANRTGGLPLDVSKVRRIWPCQGGEGHFMARLVKAGTPRTLPAPGEYTPEEQLWLAAAAEAGKKAKGSKPQKAAKPADARSARRENSRACREAVQGRSSRSREAGAGDASPVQSLAAWREFAEEYFPELVKRPAVVHGGGVLLPAAFPQTNLHVLRAGVFVGSVQKGRFVPEHHLFTAFGALCQNREELTLADSRTVEYLSGREIEAHTAADGWCCVTVDGWPLGGGKVSGGKVKNHYPKALRLL
;
A
#
# COMPACT_ATOMS: atom_id res chain seq x y z
N MET A 1 -20.42 27.97 -3.48
CA MET A 1 -21.43 26.88 -3.68
C MET A 1 -21.01 25.54 -3.11
N SER A 2 -19.82 25.00 -3.34
CA SER A 2 -19.42 23.66 -2.80
C SER A 2 -19.15 23.63 -1.29
N ALA A 3 -18.51 24.66 -0.73
CA ALA A 3 -18.30 24.80 0.70
C ALA A 3 -19.60 25.04 1.49
N GLU A 4 -20.57 25.67 0.89
CA GLU A 4 -21.84 26.04 1.54
C GLU A 4 -22.67 24.81 1.96
N TYR A 5 -22.73 23.75 1.12
CA TYR A 5 -23.43 22.52 1.49
C TYR A 5 -22.77 21.83 2.69
N PHE A 6 -21.46 21.65 2.65
CA PHE A 6 -20.69 21.07 3.75
C PHE A 6 -20.88 21.85 5.05
N GLU A 7 -20.65 23.16 5.00
CA GLU A 7 -20.72 24.02 6.19
C GLU A 7 -22.13 24.07 6.77
N ALA A 8 -23.16 24.19 5.93
CA ALA A 8 -24.56 24.21 6.37
C ALA A 8 -24.95 22.90 7.07
N ARG A 9 -24.55 21.74 6.51
CA ARG A 9 -24.79 20.42 7.10
C ARG A 9 -24.08 20.27 8.44
N GLU A 10 -22.78 20.58 8.47
CA GLU A 10 -21.98 20.39 9.69
C GLU A 10 -22.40 21.34 10.81
N ARG A 11 -22.76 22.60 10.51
CA ARG A 11 -23.32 23.53 11.50
C ARG A 11 -24.67 23.05 12.04
N ALA A 12 -25.52 22.48 11.19
CA ALA A 12 -26.78 21.89 11.62
C ALA A 12 -26.60 20.69 12.55
N LEU A 13 -25.59 19.84 12.30
CA LEU A 13 -25.31 18.64 13.11
C LEU A 13 -24.58 18.96 14.43
N LEU A 14 -23.67 19.91 14.41
CA LEU A 14 -22.75 20.17 15.53
C LEU A 14 -23.12 21.39 16.38
N GLY A 15 -23.95 22.31 15.85
CA GLY A 15 -24.32 23.54 16.53
C GLY A 15 -23.09 24.37 16.93
N GLU A 16 -23.02 24.78 18.19
CA GLU A 16 -21.93 25.58 18.74
C GLU A 16 -20.56 24.86 18.71
N ARG A 17 -20.54 23.53 18.59
CA ARG A 17 -19.30 22.75 18.54
C ARG A 17 -18.56 22.86 17.21
N TYR A 18 -19.24 23.32 16.14
CA TYR A 18 -18.68 23.38 14.79
C TYR A 18 -17.33 24.11 14.77
N ASP A 19 -17.29 25.36 15.22
CA ASP A 19 -16.10 26.19 15.13
C ASP A 19 -14.93 25.63 15.96
N THR A 20 -15.24 24.95 17.07
CA THR A 20 -14.21 24.29 17.90
C THR A 20 -13.65 23.03 17.22
N LEU A 21 -14.48 22.17 16.67
CA LEU A 21 -14.05 20.89 16.07
C LEU A 21 -13.28 21.10 14.77
N TYR A 22 -13.65 22.11 13.98
CA TYR A 22 -12.98 22.45 12.72
C TYR A 22 -11.81 23.44 12.86
N ALA A 23 -11.53 23.93 14.08
CA ALA A 23 -10.37 24.79 14.38
C ALA A 23 -9.08 23.97 14.32
N ALA A 24 -8.46 23.87 13.16
CA ALA A 24 -7.18 23.20 13.04
C ALA A 24 -6.06 23.98 13.74
N PRO A 25 -5.17 23.33 14.51
CA PRO A 25 -4.12 24.00 15.28
C PRO A 25 -3.01 24.62 14.40
N GLN A 26 -2.99 24.29 13.11
CA GLN A 26 -2.00 24.77 12.16
C GLN A 26 -2.67 25.34 10.90
N GLU A 27 -2.11 26.41 10.32
CA GLU A 27 -2.63 27.04 9.11
C GLU A 27 -2.53 26.13 7.88
N THR A 28 -1.44 25.38 7.75
CA THR A 28 -1.22 24.46 6.65
C THR A 28 -1.64 23.04 7.01
N ALA A 29 -2.02 22.26 6.00
CA ALA A 29 -2.38 20.86 6.18
C ALA A 29 -1.24 20.05 6.83
N ALA A 30 -1.61 19.19 7.78
CA ALA A 30 -0.68 18.36 8.53
C ALA A 30 0.12 17.43 7.59
N ARG A 31 1.43 17.37 7.82
CA ARG A 31 2.34 16.46 7.10
C ARG A 31 2.87 15.43 8.06
N GLY A 32 2.94 14.19 7.61
CA GLY A 32 3.46 13.11 8.44
C GLY A 32 4.25 12.10 7.64
N VAL A 33 4.94 11.26 8.38
CA VAL A 33 5.65 10.09 7.90
C VAL A 33 5.27 8.90 8.78
N THR A 34 5.11 7.74 8.18
CA THR A 34 4.84 6.48 8.89
C THR A 34 6.03 5.55 8.67
N VAL A 35 6.68 5.15 9.74
CA VAL A 35 7.88 4.30 9.75
C VAL A 35 7.51 2.86 9.40
N SER A 36 8.34 2.22 8.58
CA SER A 36 8.15 0.83 8.19
C SER A 36 8.90 -0.14 9.10
N ALA A 37 8.18 -0.98 9.81
CA ALA A 37 8.79 -2.03 10.64
C ALA A 37 9.52 -3.12 9.81
N LEU A 38 9.44 -3.09 8.47
CA LEU A 38 10.33 -3.88 7.60
C LEU A 38 11.77 -3.34 7.57
N ARG A 39 12.00 -2.12 8.06
CA ARG A 39 13.29 -1.44 8.02
C ARG A 39 13.85 -1.13 9.40
N THR A 40 13.04 -0.54 10.27
CA THR A 40 13.51 -0.02 11.56
C THR A 40 12.35 0.16 12.53
N THR A 41 12.65 0.46 13.78
CA THR A 41 11.65 0.87 14.77
C THR A 41 11.39 2.38 14.72
N PRO A 42 10.24 2.86 15.23
CA PRO A 42 9.97 4.29 15.34
C PRO A 42 11.01 5.05 16.17
N GLU A 43 11.51 4.44 17.24
CA GLU A 43 12.52 5.01 18.14
C GLU A 43 13.87 5.18 17.45
N GLU A 44 14.31 4.14 16.74
CA GLU A 44 15.55 4.16 15.98
C GLU A 44 15.48 5.17 14.83
N PHE A 45 14.34 5.24 14.13
CA PHE A 45 14.11 6.24 13.10
C PHE A 45 14.18 7.66 13.66
N ALA A 46 13.49 7.94 14.77
CA ALA A 46 13.47 9.26 15.39
C ALA A 46 14.87 9.70 15.85
N ALA A 47 15.71 8.76 16.31
CA ALA A 47 17.08 9.05 16.72
C ALA A 47 18.02 9.36 15.52
N ARG A 48 17.68 8.92 14.30
CA ARG A 48 18.49 9.09 13.08
C ARG A 48 17.98 10.15 12.12
N ALA A 49 16.72 10.58 12.29
CA ALA A 49 16.13 11.59 11.41
C ALA A 49 16.87 12.93 11.52
N ASP A 50 17.16 13.54 10.37
CA ASP A 50 17.86 14.83 10.25
C ASP A 50 16.88 16.03 10.07
N PHE A 51 15.60 15.79 10.35
CA PHE A 51 14.54 16.79 10.29
C PHE A 51 13.64 16.71 11.54
N PRO A 52 13.04 17.85 11.97
CA PRO A 52 12.26 17.89 13.21
C PRO A 52 10.97 17.08 13.10
N LEU A 53 10.76 16.22 14.10
CA LEU A 53 9.65 15.30 14.21
C LEU A 53 8.95 15.39 15.57
N ARG A 54 7.64 15.21 15.58
CA ARG A 54 6.84 14.99 16.77
C ARG A 54 6.04 13.68 16.60
N PRO A 55 5.97 12.82 17.63
CA PRO A 55 5.13 11.60 17.57
C PRO A 55 3.69 11.96 17.19
N SER A 56 3.10 11.17 16.29
CA SER A 56 1.68 11.30 15.94
C SER A 56 0.81 10.78 17.09
N PRO A 57 -0.29 11.49 17.46
CA PRO A 57 -1.22 10.96 18.44
C PRO A 57 -2.07 9.80 17.90
N PHE A 58 -2.06 9.55 16.58
CA PHE A 58 -2.98 8.63 15.92
C PHE A 58 -2.36 7.25 15.58
N CYS A 59 -1.03 7.15 15.61
CA CYS A 59 -0.33 5.91 15.28
C CYS A 59 1.09 5.93 15.87
N LYS A 60 1.45 4.92 16.66
CA LYS A 60 2.79 4.81 17.28
C LYS A 60 3.95 4.78 16.27
N ALA A 61 3.70 4.27 15.05
CA ALA A 61 4.70 4.24 14.00
C ALA A 61 4.78 5.54 13.19
N ALA A 62 3.94 6.54 13.49
CA ALA A 62 3.85 7.76 12.71
C ALA A 62 4.38 8.98 13.47
N PHE A 63 4.89 9.93 12.69
CA PHE A 63 5.37 11.23 13.18
C PHE A 63 4.76 12.36 12.36
N VAL A 64 4.48 13.48 13.02
CA VAL A 64 4.20 14.75 12.38
C VAL A 64 5.53 15.41 12.04
N VAL A 65 5.67 15.87 10.81
CA VAL A 65 6.87 16.61 10.36
C VAL A 65 6.67 18.10 10.63
N GLU A 66 7.53 18.68 11.44
CA GLU A 66 7.43 20.09 11.86
C GLU A 66 8.16 21.07 10.93
N GLN A 67 8.70 20.57 9.83
CA GLN A 67 9.38 21.38 8.81
C GLN A 67 8.43 21.67 7.64
N PRO A 68 7.98 22.93 7.43
CA PRO A 68 6.99 23.26 6.40
C PRO A 68 7.41 22.92 4.97
N ASP A 69 8.70 23.10 4.65
CA ASP A 69 9.24 22.87 3.29
C ASP A 69 9.80 21.45 3.06
N PHE A 70 9.61 20.56 4.02
CA PHE A 70 10.08 19.18 3.90
C PHE A 70 9.45 18.49 2.69
N LYS A 71 10.30 17.91 1.85
CA LYS A 71 9.90 17.16 0.65
C LYS A 71 10.25 15.69 0.82
N PRO A 72 9.35 14.87 1.38
CA PRO A 72 9.65 13.46 1.69
C PRO A 72 10.22 12.69 0.50
N GLY A 73 9.68 12.92 -0.70
CA GLY A 73 10.12 12.27 -1.94
C GLY A 73 11.55 12.59 -2.38
N ARG A 74 12.24 13.54 -1.73
CA ARG A 74 13.66 13.84 -1.97
C ARG A 74 14.58 13.27 -0.90
N HIS A 75 14.02 12.77 0.19
CA HIS A 75 14.81 12.26 1.30
C HIS A 75 15.31 10.83 1.02
N PRO A 76 16.60 10.50 1.25
CA PRO A 76 17.15 9.17 0.99
C PRO A 76 16.40 8.04 1.71
N TYR A 77 15.96 8.24 2.95
CA TYR A 77 15.18 7.26 3.69
C TYR A 77 13.81 6.96 3.07
N HIS A 78 13.19 7.93 2.38
CA HIS A 78 12.00 7.64 1.59
C HIS A 78 12.29 6.68 0.44
N HIS A 79 13.41 6.88 -0.26
CA HIS A 79 13.84 6.00 -1.34
C HIS A 79 14.24 4.60 -0.86
N ALA A 80 14.79 4.50 0.36
CA ALA A 80 15.10 3.23 1.02
C ALA A 80 13.87 2.51 1.62
N GLY A 81 12.68 3.12 1.54
CA GLY A 81 11.46 2.55 2.12
C GLY A 81 11.43 2.51 3.65
N VAL A 82 12.21 3.37 4.32
CA VAL A 82 12.25 3.49 5.79
C VAL A 82 10.96 4.10 6.30
N PHE A 83 10.40 5.05 5.57
CA PHE A 83 9.10 5.64 5.86
C PHE A 83 8.24 5.84 4.60
N TYR A 84 6.95 5.92 4.82
CA TYR A 84 5.96 6.36 3.85
C TYR A 84 5.46 7.76 4.23
N SER A 85 5.36 8.70 3.27
CA SER A 85 4.75 10.01 3.51
C SER A 85 3.24 9.86 3.57
N GLN A 86 2.65 10.14 4.71
CA GLN A 86 1.23 9.96 4.97
C GLN A 86 0.72 11.06 5.88
N GLU A 87 -0.49 11.52 5.65
CA GLU A 87 -1.18 12.45 6.55
C GLU A 87 -1.39 11.75 7.92
N PRO A 88 -1.17 12.45 9.04
CA PRO A 88 -1.18 11.80 10.36
C PRO A 88 -2.45 11.03 10.70
N SER A 89 -3.65 11.56 10.42
CA SER A 89 -4.90 10.85 10.69
C SER A 89 -5.08 9.61 9.80
N ALA A 90 -4.63 9.67 8.54
CA ALA A 90 -4.70 8.52 7.62
C ALA A 90 -3.82 7.33 8.05
N SER A 91 -2.85 7.54 8.95
CA SER A 91 -2.01 6.48 9.50
C SER A 91 -2.71 5.60 10.54
N SER A 92 -3.87 6.03 11.06
CA SER A 92 -4.58 5.38 12.16
C SER A 92 -5.30 4.09 11.79
N ALA A 93 -5.85 3.98 10.57
CA ALA A 93 -6.77 2.91 10.19
C ALA A 93 -6.11 1.51 10.11
N ALA A 94 -4.92 1.41 9.50
CA ALA A 94 -4.27 0.12 9.30
C ALA A 94 -3.90 -0.61 10.61
N PRO A 95 -3.38 0.05 11.67
CA PRO A 95 -3.12 -0.60 12.96
C PRO A 95 -4.36 -1.18 13.64
N LEU A 96 -5.54 -0.57 13.43
CA LEU A 96 -6.80 -1.03 14.02
C LEU A 96 -7.22 -2.43 13.54
N LEU A 97 -6.68 -2.87 12.39
CA LEU A 97 -6.96 -4.19 11.83
C LEU A 97 -6.26 -5.33 12.59
N GLY A 98 -5.28 -5.03 13.45
CA GLY A 98 -4.62 -6.02 14.30
C GLY A 98 -3.92 -7.14 13.50
N VAL A 99 -3.29 -6.80 12.39
CA VAL A 99 -2.60 -7.75 11.51
C VAL A 99 -1.42 -8.40 12.20
N LYS A 100 -1.29 -9.73 12.02
CA LYS A 100 -0.19 -10.54 12.56
C LYS A 100 0.48 -11.34 11.44
N PRO A 101 1.77 -11.69 11.59
CA PRO A 101 2.46 -12.60 10.67
C PRO A 101 1.66 -13.88 10.41
N GLY A 102 1.64 -14.34 9.15
CA GLY A 102 0.90 -15.53 8.70
C GLY A 102 -0.55 -15.30 8.30
N MET A 103 -1.10 -14.08 8.50
CA MET A 103 -2.47 -13.73 8.06
C MET A 103 -2.55 -13.50 6.56
N ARG A 104 -3.76 -13.72 6.00
CA ARG A 104 -4.18 -13.30 4.65
C ARG A 104 -4.93 -11.98 4.77
N VAL A 105 -4.36 -10.92 4.24
CA VAL A 105 -4.86 -9.54 4.40
C VAL A 105 -5.24 -8.96 3.05
N LEU A 106 -6.40 -8.33 2.98
CA LEU A 106 -6.86 -7.57 1.81
C LEU A 106 -6.93 -6.08 2.14
N ASP A 107 -6.26 -5.25 1.33
CA ASP A 107 -6.50 -3.81 1.25
C ASP A 107 -7.28 -3.55 -0.04
N LEU A 108 -8.58 -3.29 0.08
CA LEU A 108 -9.51 -3.36 -1.05
C LEU A 108 -9.51 -2.10 -1.93
N CYS A 109 -9.11 -0.95 -1.36
CA CYS A 109 -9.02 0.35 -2.03
C CYS A 109 -7.66 1.00 -1.75
N ALA A 110 -6.58 0.33 -2.13
CA ALA A 110 -5.26 0.46 -1.54
C ALA A 110 -4.43 1.68 -1.99
N ALA A 111 -4.68 2.24 -3.19
CA ALA A 111 -3.81 3.28 -3.74
C ALA A 111 -3.92 4.61 -2.96
N PRO A 112 -2.78 5.28 -2.74
CA PRO A 112 -1.47 5.06 -3.35
C PRO A 112 -0.54 4.08 -2.62
N GLY A 113 -0.97 3.42 -1.49
CA GLY A 113 -0.22 2.36 -0.84
C GLY A 113 0.27 2.66 0.59
N GLY A 114 -0.14 3.78 1.20
CA GLY A 114 0.28 4.13 2.56
C GLY A 114 -0.21 3.12 3.60
N LYS A 115 -1.49 2.78 3.59
CA LYS A 115 -2.07 1.77 4.48
C LYS A 115 -1.58 0.36 4.15
N SER A 116 -1.50 0.01 2.85
CA SER A 116 -0.88 -1.26 2.40
C SER A 116 0.56 -1.42 2.90
N SER A 117 1.37 -0.35 2.95
CA SER A 117 2.75 -0.44 3.46
C SER A 117 2.79 -0.72 4.96
N GLN A 118 1.84 -0.18 5.74
CA GLN A 118 1.68 -0.50 7.17
C GLN A 118 1.26 -1.97 7.37
N LEU A 119 0.33 -2.48 6.55
CA LEU A 119 -0.11 -3.88 6.59
C LEU A 119 1.03 -4.83 6.20
N ALA A 120 1.83 -4.49 5.16
CA ALA A 120 3.02 -5.25 4.78
C ALA A 120 4.05 -5.30 5.93
N ALA A 121 4.25 -4.17 6.63
CA ALA A 121 5.14 -4.09 7.77
C ALA A 121 4.66 -4.95 8.95
N ALA A 122 3.35 -4.96 9.23
CA ALA A 122 2.75 -5.79 10.28
C ALA A 122 2.85 -7.30 9.97
N LEU A 123 2.76 -7.69 8.71
CA LEU A 123 2.94 -9.08 8.25
C LEU A 123 4.40 -9.57 8.34
N GLN A 124 5.40 -8.69 8.43
CA GLN A 124 6.82 -9.06 8.53
C GLN A 124 7.25 -10.10 7.49
N ALA A 125 6.83 -9.89 6.24
CA ALA A 125 7.06 -10.80 5.11
C ALA A 125 6.51 -12.23 5.27
N GLN A 126 5.60 -12.48 6.24
CA GLN A 126 4.95 -13.77 6.47
C GLN A 126 3.44 -13.65 6.19
N GLY A 127 2.83 -14.70 5.62
CA GLY A 127 1.45 -14.63 5.15
C GLY A 127 1.31 -13.93 3.80
N LEU A 128 0.17 -13.29 3.55
CA LEU A 128 -0.17 -12.73 2.25
C LEU A 128 -0.82 -11.35 2.39
N LEU A 129 -0.31 -10.36 1.67
CA LEU A 129 -0.99 -9.09 1.44
C LEU A 129 -1.53 -9.03 0.02
N VAL A 130 -2.83 -8.85 -0.13
CA VAL A 130 -3.45 -8.51 -1.42
C VAL A 130 -3.88 -7.05 -1.37
N SER A 131 -3.32 -6.23 -2.26
CA SER A 131 -3.64 -4.79 -2.35
C SER A 131 -4.29 -4.52 -3.71
N ASN A 132 -5.50 -3.99 -3.70
CA ASN A 132 -6.28 -3.75 -4.89
C ASN A 132 -6.50 -2.27 -5.16
N GLU A 133 -6.53 -1.91 -6.44
CA GLU A 133 -6.96 -0.60 -6.90
C GLU A 133 -7.68 -0.74 -8.25
N TYR A 134 -8.88 -0.18 -8.33
CA TYR A 134 -9.72 -0.25 -9.54
C TYR A 134 -9.18 0.59 -10.71
N VAL A 135 -8.59 1.76 -10.42
CA VAL A 135 -8.05 2.67 -11.44
C VAL A 135 -6.65 2.24 -11.85
N ALA A 136 -6.47 1.77 -13.08
CA ALA A 136 -5.22 1.17 -13.56
C ALA A 136 -3.97 2.06 -13.34
N ALA A 137 -4.07 3.38 -13.58
CA ALA A 137 -2.96 4.30 -13.36
C ALA A 137 -2.55 4.41 -11.87
N ARG A 138 -3.53 4.35 -10.95
CA ARG A 138 -3.29 4.35 -9.50
C ARG A 138 -2.76 3.00 -9.02
N ALA A 139 -3.20 1.89 -9.64
CA ALA A 139 -2.69 0.55 -9.35
C ALA A 139 -1.19 0.40 -9.69
N GLU A 140 -0.71 1.04 -10.77
CA GLU A 140 0.72 1.10 -11.08
C GLU A 140 1.52 1.91 -10.05
N ILE A 141 0.95 3.00 -9.51
CA ILE A 141 1.55 3.77 -8.41
C ILE A 141 1.63 2.93 -7.13
N LEU A 142 0.53 2.24 -6.79
CA LEU A 142 0.47 1.30 -5.66
C LEU A 142 1.56 0.23 -5.76
N LYS A 143 1.70 -0.41 -6.93
CA LYS A 143 2.73 -1.40 -7.21
C LYS A 143 4.13 -0.84 -6.95
N SER A 144 4.44 0.32 -7.52
CA SER A 144 5.73 0.98 -7.37
C SER A 144 6.04 1.33 -5.90
N ASN A 145 5.03 1.79 -5.14
CA ASN A 145 5.20 2.10 -3.74
C ASN A 145 5.46 0.85 -2.89
N LEU A 146 4.74 -0.25 -3.12
CA LEU A 146 4.98 -1.51 -2.40
C LEU A 146 6.35 -2.11 -2.74
N GLU A 147 6.80 -2.00 -3.99
CA GLU A 147 8.16 -2.40 -4.40
C GLU A 147 9.23 -1.56 -3.68
N ARG A 148 9.06 -0.24 -3.60
CA ARG A 148 9.95 0.67 -2.87
C ARG A 148 9.98 0.35 -1.37
N MET A 149 8.84 0.06 -0.77
CA MET A 149 8.75 -0.34 0.64
C MET A 149 9.31 -1.72 0.93
N GLY A 150 9.62 -2.52 -0.11
CA GLY A 150 10.21 -3.85 0.02
C GLY A 150 9.23 -4.94 0.45
N ALA A 151 7.95 -4.78 0.16
CA ALA A 151 6.92 -5.77 0.45
C ALA A 151 7.11 -7.03 -0.41
N SER A 152 7.65 -8.10 0.16
CA SER A 152 8.02 -9.32 -0.57
C SER A 152 6.87 -10.33 -0.74
N ASN A 153 5.87 -10.30 0.12
CA ASN A 153 4.69 -11.18 0.14
C ASN A 153 3.41 -10.49 -0.34
N ALA A 154 3.57 -9.44 -1.15
CA ALA A 154 2.46 -8.66 -1.67
C ALA A 154 2.00 -9.12 -3.06
N VAL A 155 0.69 -9.07 -3.28
CA VAL A 155 0.01 -9.20 -4.57
C VAL A 155 -0.71 -7.91 -4.86
N VAL A 156 -0.49 -7.33 -6.03
CA VAL A 156 -1.17 -6.12 -6.49
C VAL A 156 -2.16 -6.49 -7.58
N LEU A 157 -3.42 -6.12 -7.35
CA LEU A 157 -4.53 -6.34 -8.28
C LEU A 157 -5.01 -5.02 -8.88
N ASN A 158 -5.55 -5.12 -10.11
CA ASN A 158 -6.33 -4.04 -10.72
C ASN A 158 -7.71 -4.57 -11.09
N GLU A 159 -8.61 -4.65 -10.10
CA GLU A 159 -9.90 -5.32 -10.20
C GLU A 159 -11.02 -4.56 -9.50
N THR A 160 -12.25 -4.94 -9.81
CA THR A 160 -13.41 -4.51 -9.02
C THR A 160 -13.53 -5.32 -7.73
N PRO A 161 -14.00 -4.72 -6.62
CA PRO A 161 -14.26 -5.43 -5.36
C PRO A 161 -15.12 -6.69 -5.53
N ALA A 162 -16.18 -6.60 -6.32
CA ALA A 162 -17.08 -7.73 -6.58
C ALA A 162 -16.40 -8.92 -7.26
N ARG A 163 -15.45 -8.68 -8.18
CA ARG A 163 -14.69 -9.76 -8.82
C ARG A 163 -13.72 -10.44 -7.86
N ILE A 164 -13.12 -9.67 -6.94
CA ILE A 164 -12.26 -10.22 -5.89
C ILE A 164 -13.09 -11.11 -4.96
N ALA A 165 -14.24 -10.62 -4.48
CA ALA A 165 -15.14 -11.37 -3.64
C ALA A 165 -15.62 -12.69 -4.29
N ALA A 166 -15.96 -12.65 -5.58
CA ALA A 166 -16.37 -13.83 -6.32
C ALA A 166 -15.24 -14.85 -6.55
N ALA A 167 -14.00 -14.39 -6.72
CA ALA A 167 -12.84 -15.26 -6.94
C ALA A 167 -12.22 -15.81 -5.64
N LEU A 168 -12.37 -15.09 -4.54
CA LEU A 168 -11.76 -15.37 -3.24
C LEU A 168 -12.79 -15.23 -2.10
N PRO A 169 -13.92 -15.97 -2.15
CA PRO A 169 -14.94 -15.91 -1.11
C PRO A 169 -14.38 -16.45 0.23
N GLU A 170 -14.67 -15.76 1.31
CA GLU A 170 -14.26 -16.16 2.68
C GLU A 170 -12.77 -16.51 2.82
N PHE A 171 -11.93 -15.78 2.09
CA PHE A 171 -10.51 -16.10 1.96
C PHE A 171 -9.61 -15.34 2.94
N PHE A 172 -9.95 -14.09 3.27
CA PHE A 172 -9.09 -13.19 4.02
C PHE A 172 -9.38 -13.20 5.52
N ASP A 173 -8.33 -13.25 6.34
CA ASP A 173 -8.44 -13.13 7.81
C ASP A 173 -8.75 -11.68 8.22
N ARG A 174 -8.25 -10.72 7.42
CA ARG A 174 -8.37 -9.28 7.66
C ARG A 174 -8.65 -8.53 6.36
N VAL A 175 -9.60 -7.60 6.40
CA VAL A 175 -9.93 -6.73 5.26
C VAL A 175 -9.91 -5.28 5.69
N LEU A 176 -9.15 -4.45 4.99
CA LEU A 176 -9.19 -3.00 5.11
C LEU A 176 -10.00 -2.43 3.94
N VAL A 177 -10.97 -1.60 4.27
CA VAL A 177 -11.75 -0.80 3.32
C VAL A 177 -11.53 0.67 3.65
N ASP A 178 -10.48 1.26 3.07
CA ASP A 178 -10.30 2.72 3.06
C ASP A 178 -11.10 3.26 1.87
N ALA A 179 -12.37 3.52 2.10
CA ALA A 179 -13.34 3.71 1.03
C ALA A 179 -13.09 4.97 0.20
N PRO A 180 -13.29 4.92 -1.13
CA PRO A 180 -13.42 6.14 -1.92
C PRO A 180 -14.62 6.93 -1.39
N CYS A 181 -14.38 8.17 -0.98
CA CYS A 181 -15.34 9.02 -0.28
C CYS A 181 -15.36 10.43 -0.84
N SER A 182 -16.27 11.27 -0.36
CA SER A 182 -16.39 12.67 -0.76
C SER A 182 -15.19 13.54 -0.36
N GLY A 183 -14.31 13.04 0.54
CA GLY A 183 -12.99 13.60 0.81
C GLY A 183 -12.99 14.93 1.56
N GLU A 184 -13.95 15.17 2.43
CA GLU A 184 -14.12 16.45 3.14
C GLU A 184 -12.94 16.78 4.06
N GLY A 185 -12.28 15.77 4.65
CA GLY A 185 -11.04 15.92 5.38
C GLY A 185 -9.83 16.29 4.51
N MET A 186 -9.99 16.32 3.19
CA MET A 186 -8.90 16.69 2.27
C MET A 186 -8.99 18.13 1.77
N PHE A 187 -10.00 18.90 2.13
CA PHE A 187 -10.25 20.24 1.59
C PHE A 187 -9.08 21.21 1.78
N ARG A 188 -8.39 21.13 2.92
CA ARG A 188 -7.21 21.96 3.23
C ARG A 188 -5.99 21.56 2.39
N LYS A 189 -5.92 20.30 1.98
CA LYS A 189 -4.78 19.72 1.25
C LYS A 189 -4.99 19.75 -0.27
N GLU A 190 -6.23 19.56 -0.72
CA GLU A 190 -6.61 19.46 -2.13
C GLU A 190 -7.76 20.41 -2.47
N PRO A 191 -7.46 21.65 -2.90
CA PRO A 191 -8.51 22.61 -3.26
C PRO A 191 -9.49 22.10 -4.33
N ALA A 192 -9.06 21.16 -5.19
CA ALA A 192 -9.92 20.54 -6.19
C ALA A 192 -11.03 19.69 -5.56
N ALA A 193 -10.78 19.04 -4.42
CA ALA A 193 -11.79 18.28 -3.69
C ALA A 193 -12.90 19.20 -3.20
N LEU A 194 -12.56 20.35 -2.64
CA LEU A 194 -13.51 21.37 -2.21
C LEU A 194 -14.36 21.91 -3.39
N ALA A 195 -13.72 22.15 -4.54
CA ALA A 195 -14.39 22.70 -5.71
C ALA A 195 -15.42 21.73 -6.34
N GLN A 196 -15.20 20.42 -6.20
CA GLN A 196 -16.05 19.36 -6.76
C GLN A 196 -17.11 18.84 -5.78
N HIS A 197 -16.99 19.21 -4.50
CA HIS A 197 -17.86 18.71 -3.45
C HIS A 197 -19.31 19.18 -3.61
N CYS A 198 -20.27 18.28 -3.46
CA CYS A 198 -21.70 18.55 -3.47
C CYS A 198 -22.48 17.37 -2.87
N GLU A 199 -23.75 17.57 -2.52
CA GLU A 199 -24.63 16.54 -1.98
C GLU A 199 -24.73 15.29 -2.88
N ALA A 200 -24.78 15.48 -4.20
CA ALA A 200 -24.83 14.36 -5.15
C ALA A 200 -23.57 13.49 -5.10
N LEU A 201 -22.39 14.09 -4.90
CA LEU A 201 -21.14 13.36 -4.73
C LEU A 201 -21.16 12.53 -3.44
N VAL A 202 -21.61 13.09 -2.33
CA VAL A 202 -21.74 12.39 -1.03
C VAL A 202 -22.64 11.15 -1.19
N LYS A 203 -23.82 11.30 -1.79
CA LYS A 203 -24.75 10.18 -2.04
C LYS A 203 -24.12 9.10 -2.93
N GLN A 204 -23.47 9.49 -4.02
CA GLN A 204 -22.78 8.56 -4.92
C GLN A 204 -21.65 7.80 -4.20
N CYS A 205 -20.87 8.48 -3.36
CA CYS A 205 -19.81 7.85 -2.59
C CYS A 205 -20.38 6.88 -1.53
N ALA A 206 -21.48 7.24 -0.88
CA ALA A 206 -22.17 6.37 0.07
C ALA A 206 -22.70 5.08 -0.59
N GLU A 207 -23.33 5.17 -1.76
CA GLU A 207 -23.79 4.02 -2.54
C GLU A 207 -22.62 3.11 -2.95
N LEU A 208 -21.54 3.70 -3.48
CA LEU A 208 -20.33 2.96 -3.83
C LEU A 208 -19.69 2.30 -2.61
N GLY A 209 -19.65 3.00 -1.47
CA GLY A 209 -19.14 2.48 -0.20
C GLY A 209 -19.92 1.26 0.28
N ALA A 210 -21.25 1.25 0.11
CA ALA A 210 -22.11 0.11 0.42
C ALA A 210 -21.73 -1.12 -0.42
N ASP A 211 -21.60 -0.98 -1.74
CA ASP A 211 -21.23 -2.07 -2.65
C ASP A 211 -19.84 -2.64 -2.34
N ILE A 212 -18.90 -1.77 -1.96
CA ILE A 212 -17.55 -2.17 -1.57
C ILE A 212 -17.57 -2.95 -0.25
N LEU A 213 -18.34 -2.49 0.74
CA LEU A 213 -18.49 -3.17 2.03
C LEU A 213 -19.15 -4.54 1.87
N ASP A 214 -20.17 -4.68 1.03
CA ASP A 214 -20.82 -5.96 0.75
C ASP A 214 -19.83 -6.94 0.08
N SER A 215 -18.98 -6.45 -0.82
CA SER A 215 -17.90 -7.23 -1.41
C SER A 215 -16.83 -7.63 -0.39
N ALA A 216 -16.47 -6.73 0.52
CA ALA A 216 -15.53 -7.01 1.61
C ALA A 216 -16.05 -8.08 2.57
N ALA A 217 -17.35 -8.03 2.91
CA ALA A 217 -18.03 -9.02 3.74
C ALA A 217 -18.00 -10.42 3.13
N ALA A 218 -18.20 -10.52 1.81
CA ALA A 218 -18.14 -11.79 1.08
C ALA A 218 -16.71 -12.36 0.99
N ALA A 219 -15.69 -11.50 0.91
CA ALA A 219 -14.29 -11.91 0.83
C ALA A 219 -13.68 -12.26 2.21
N LEU A 220 -14.28 -11.77 3.31
CA LEU A 220 -13.79 -11.98 4.67
C LEU A 220 -14.18 -13.37 5.18
N ALA A 221 -13.20 -14.10 5.73
CA ALA A 221 -13.41 -15.42 6.31
C ALA A 221 -14.24 -15.34 7.61
N PRO A 222 -14.92 -16.44 7.99
CA PRO A 222 -15.55 -16.56 9.32
C PRO A 222 -14.56 -16.27 10.45
N GLY A 223 -14.97 -15.49 11.44
CA GLY A 223 -14.10 -15.03 12.54
C GLY A 223 -13.07 -13.97 12.13
N GLY A 224 -13.11 -13.50 10.89
CA GLY A 224 -12.26 -12.42 10.40
C GLY A 224 -12.70 -11.04 10.87
N GLU A 225 -11.83 -10.05 10.69
CA GLU A 225 -12.10 -8.66 11.05
C GLU A 225 -11.97 -7.73 9.84
N LEU A 226 -12.86 -6.75 9.76
CA LEU A 226 -12.89 -5.70 8.76
C LEU A 226 -12.75 -4.34 9.46
N VAL A 227 -11.83 -3.51 8.96
CA VAL A 227 -11.79 -2.09 9.30
C VAL A 227 -12.28 -1.28 8.11
N TYR A 228 -13.32 -0.50 8.36
CA TYR A 228 -13.84 0.51 7.43
C TYR A 228 -13.32 1.87 7.83
N SER A 229 -12.84 2.64 6.85
CA SER A 229 -12.35 4.01 7.09
C SER A 229 -12.67 4.92 5.91
N THR A 230 -12.83 6.22 6.22
CA THR A 230 -13.01 7.29 5.24
C THR A 230 -12.21 8.53 5.66
N CYS A 231 -11.93 9.42 4.72
CA CYS A 231 -11.42 10.75 5.00
C CYS A 231 -12.51 11.84 4.80
N THR A 232 -13.75 11.53 5.15
CA THR A 232 -14.88 12.47 5.09
C THR A 232 -15.50 12.67 6.47
N PHE A 233 -16.46 13.58 6.58
CA PHE A 233 -17.29 13.81 7.76
C PHE A 233 -18.78 13.51 7.48
N ALA A 234 -19.10 13.10 6.25
CA ALA A 234 -20.48 12.90 5.81
C ALA A 234 -21.16 11.74 6.57
N PRO A 235 -22.31 11.97 7.22
CA PRO A 235 -23.04 10.93 7.96
C PRO A 235 -23.35 9.69 7.12
N GLU A 236 -23.70 9.90 5.86
CA GLU A 236 -24.09 8.87 4.89
C GLU A 236 -22.94 7.92 4.54
N GLU A 237 -21.71 8.42 4.66
CA GLU A 237 -20.49 7.68 4.35
C GLU A 237 -19.81 7.10 5.60
N ASP A 238 -20.21 7.54 6.80
CA ASP A 238 -19.57 7.21 8.09
C ASP A 238 -20.52 6.37 8.98
N GLU A 239 -21.06 6.93 10.07
CA GLU A 239 -21.92 6.21 11.02
C GLU A 239 -23.18 5.63 10.36
N GLY A 240 -23.81 6.38 9.46
CA GLY A 240 -24.96 5.91 8.70
C GLY A 240 -24.65 4.71 7.83
N GLN A 241 -23.48 4.70 7.19
CA GLN A 241 -22.99 3.58 6.37
C GLN A 241 -22.77 2.33 7.20
N VAL A 242 -22.09 2.47 8.36
CA VAL A 242 -21.81 1.35 9.28
C VAL A 242 -23.12 0.79 9.85
N ALA A 243 -24.05 1.67 10.27
CA ALA A 243 -25.34 1.25 10.81
C ALA A 243 -26.17 0.49 9.76
N ALA A 244 -26.23 1.00 8.51
CA ALA A 244 -26.92 0.34 7.40
C ALA A 244 -26.26 -0.99 7.02
N PHE A 245 -24.91 -1.09 7.05
CA PHE A 245 -24.18 -2.33 6.82
C PHE A 245 -24.57 -3.40 7.84
N LEU A 246 -24.60 -3.09 9.13
CA LEU A 246 -24.95 -4.04 10.19
C LEU A 246 -26.40 -4.55 10.09
N GLN A 247 -27.31 -3.77 9.51
CA GLN A 247 -28.66 -4.24 9.21
C GLN A 247 -28.71 -5.25 8.07
N ARG A 248 -27.86 -5.05 7.04
CA ARG A 248 -27.81 -5.98 5.89
C ARG A 248 -27.01 -7.23 6.19
N HIS A 249 -26.07 -7.17 7.14
CA HIS A 249 -25.14 -8.24 7.49
C HIS A 249 -25.24 -8.62 8.97
N PRO A 250 -26.28 -9.36 9.36
CA PRO A 250 -26.50 -9.75 10.77
C PRO A 250 -25.41 -10.70 11.32
N GLU A 251 -24.60 -11.29 10.45
CA GLU A 251 -23.41 -12.08 10.81
C GLU A 251 -22.24 -11.21 11.29
N PHE A 252 -22.33 -9.88 11.19
CA PHE A 252 -21.32 -8.97 11.69
C PHE A 252 -21.72 -8.32 13.01
N THR A 253 -20.75 -8.02 13.84
CA THR A 253 -20.89 -7.22 15.05
C THR A 253 -19.90 -6.04 15.02
N LEU A 254 -20.36 -4.89 15.53
CA LEU A 254 -19.48 -3.74 15.76
C LEU A 254 -18.63 -4.00 17.01
N ALA A 255 -17.31 -4.05 16.83
CA ALA A 255 -16.35 -4.17 17.92
C ALA A 255 -15.79 -2.80 18.30
N ASP A 256 -15.26 -2.66 19.51
CA ASP A 256 -14.50 -1.45 19.86
C ASP A 256 -13.34 -1.28 18.89
N VAL A 257 -13.33 -0.20 18.16
CA VAL A 257 -12.33 0.07 17.11
C VAL A 257 -10.91 0.15 17.69
N LEU A 258 -10.75 0.57 18.93
CA LEU A 258 -9.45 0.62 19.62
C LEU A 258 -8.99 -0.74 20.19
N GLY A 259 -9.81 -1.78 20.12
CA GLY A 259 -9.51 -3.07 20.74
C GLY A 259 -8.24 -3.78 20.25
N ASN A 260 -7.67 -3.35 19.12
CA ASN A 260 -6.41 -3.89 18.57
C ASN A 260 -5.20 -2.95 18.78
N VAL A 261 -5.38 -1.81 19.44
CA VAL A 261 -4.31 -0.86 19.79
C VAL A 261 -4.34 -0.57 21.30
N ASP A 262 -3.22 -0.18 21.85
CA ASP A 262 -3.02 0.06 23.29
C ASP A 262 -2.88 1.55 23.64
N TYR A 263 -3.41 2.43 22.78
CA TYR A 263 -3.40 3.89 22.96
C TYR A 263 -4.72 4.49 22.49
N PRO A 264 -5.29 5.44 23.26
CA PRO A 264 -6.49 6.15 22.85
C PRO A 264 -6.16 7.26 21.85
N PHE A 265 -7.06 7.49 20.88
CA PHE A 265 -7.00 8.64 19.99
C PHE A 265 -8.37 9.00 19.45
N GLY A 266 -8.49 10.19 18.88
CA GLY A 266 -9.73 10.65 18.26
C GLY A 266 -10.87 10.87 19.28
N SER A 267 -12.08 10.97 18.76
CA SER A 267 -13.33 11.08 19.51
C SER A 267 -14.25 9.92 19.14
N GLU A 268 -15.22 9.62 19.97
CA GLU A 268 -16.33 8.72 19.64
C GLU A 268 -17.13 9.26 18.45
N GLY A 269 -17.92 8.40 17.83
CA GLY A 269 -18.87 8.80 16.78
C GLY A 269 -20.01 9.65 17.32
N GLU A 270 -20.84 10.15 16.42
CA GLU A 270 -21.94 11.06 16.73
C GLU A 270 -23.28 10.38 16.48
N ALA A 271 -24.12 10.25 17.51
CA ALA A 271 -25.41 9.53 17.43
C ALA A 271 -26.40 10.17 16.43
N ASN A 272 -26.33 11.49 16.22
CA ASN A 272 -27.16 12.20 15.24
C ASN A 272 -26.72 11.99 13.77
N ARG A 273 -25.65 11.21 13.52
CA ARG A 273 -25.12 10.91 12.19
C ARG A 273 -25.46 9.50 11.69
N THR A 274 -26.20 8.72 12.48
CA THR A 274 -26.55 7.33 12.13
C THR A 274 -27.72 7.21 11.14
N GLY A 275 -28.31 8.32 10.71
CA GLY A 275 -29.54 8.30 9.89
C GLY A 275 -30.76 7.74 10.64
N GLY A 276 -30.74 7.75 11.97
CA GLY A 276 -31.80 7.17 12.82
C GLY A 276 -31.71 5.66 13.01
N LEU A 277 -30.67 5.01 12.47
CA LEU A 277 -30.42 3.58 12.64
C LEU A 277 -29.65 3.31 13.96
N PRO A 278 -29.85 2.15 14.59
CA PRO A 278 -29.17 1.81 15.81
C PRO A 278 -27.67 1.57 15.56
N LEU A 279 -26.82 2.28 16.31
CA LEU A 279 -25.38 2.10 16.32
C LEU A 279 -24.82 2.51 17.68
N ASP A 280 -23.95 1.69 18.26
CA ASP A 280 -23.16 2.05 19.43
C ASP A 280 -21.97 2.93 18.99
N VAL A 281 -22.19 4.23 18.93
CA VAL A 281 -21.19 5.20 18.42
C VAL A 281 -19.95 5.32 19.31
N SER A 282 -19.96 4.81 20.55
CA SER A 282 -18.78 4.75 21.42
C SER A 282 -17.70 3.80 20.87
N LYS A 283 -18.09 2.86 20.00
CA LYS A 283 -17.20 1.85 19.41
C LYS A 283 -16.52 2.29 18.11
N VAL A 284 -16.90 3.43 17.52
CA VAL A 284 -16.24 4.00 16.35
C VAL A 284 -15.39 5.20 16.75
N ARG A 285 -14.52 5.67 15.84
CA ARG A 285 -13.70 6.87 16.09
C ARG A 285 -13.74 7.84 14.94
N ARG A 286 -13.75 9.12 15.33
CA ARG A 286 -13.54 10.27 14.46
C ARG A 286 -12.29 11.02 14.85
N ILE A 287 -11.54 11.49 13.88
CA ILE A 287 -10.47 12.46 14.07
C ILE A 287 -10.97 13.78 13.49
N TRP A 288 -11.05 14.80 14.35
CA TRP A 288 -11.45 16.13 13.94
C TRP A 288 -10.22 17.02 13.69
N PRO A 289 -10.34 18.06 12.85
CA PRO A 289 -9.23 18.98 12.58
C PRO A 289 -8.58 19.57 13.84
N CYS A 290 -9.35 19.89 14.88
CA CYS A 290 -8.83 20.40 16.17
C CYS A 290 -7.86 19.44 16.88
N GLN A 291 -7.86 18.17 16.52
CA GLN A 291 -6.99 17.15 17.10
C GLN A 291 -5.65 17.03 16.36
N GLY A 292 -5.41 17.84 15.32
CA GLY A 292 -4.14 17.89 14.57
C GLY A 292 -4.04 16.94 13.38
N GLY A 293 -5.15 16.35 12.95
CA GLY A 293 -5.30 15.64 11.67
C GLY A 293 -6.20 16.40 10.71
N GLU A 294 -6.35 15.94 9.49
CA GLU A 294 -7.22 16.57 8.50
C GLU A 294 -8.67 16.05 8.56
N GLY A 295 -8.87 14.89 9.16
CA GLY A 295 -10.16 14.25 9.35
C GLY A 295 -10.14 12.79 8.92
N HIS A 296 -10.69 11.92 9.77
CA HIS A 296 -10.81 10.50 9.47
C HIS A 296 -11.92 9.87 10.30
N PHE A 297 -12.62 8.89 9.71
CA PHE A 297 -13.60 8.05 10.42
C PHE A 297 -13.15 6.59 10.35
N MET A 298 -13.39 5.83 11.42
CA MET A 298 -13.00 4.42 11.50
C MET A 298 -13.99 3.60 12.30
N ALA A 299 -14.32 2.41 11.77
CA ALA A 299 -15.12 1.39 12.45
C ALA A 299 -14.49 0.00 12.27
N ARG A 300 -14.57 -0.85 13.31
CA ARG A 300 -14.10 -2.23 13.26
C ARG A 300 -15.27 -3.18 13.39
N LEU A 301 -15.38 -4.10 12.44
CA LEU A 301 -16.45 -5.06 12.27
C LEU A 301 -15.88 -6.48 12.36
N VAL A 302 -16.54 -7.36 13.10
CA VAL A 302 -16.12 -8.76 13.29
C VAL A 302 -17.19 -9.67 12.70
N LYS A 303 -16.80 -10.57 11.79
CA LYS A 303 -17.67 -11.60 11.22
C LYS A 303 -17.79 -12.78 12.16
N ALA A 304 -18.98 -13.28 12.37
CA ALA A 304 -19.23 -14.47 13.18
C ALA A 304 -18.47 -15.69 12.64
N GLY A 305 -18.06 -16.59 13.52
CA GLY A 305 -17.37 -17.82 13.16
C GLY A 305 -16.05 -18.02 13.89
N THR A 306 -15.29 -19.03 13.46
CA THR A 306 -13.98 -19.37 14.05
C THR A 306 -12.85 -18.86 13.16
N PRO A 307 -11.92 -18.05 13.68
CA PRO A 307 -10.77 -17.61 12.92
C PRO A 307 -9.91 -18.77 12.41
N ARG A 308 -9.30 -18.59 11.25
CA ARG A 308 -8.35 -19.56 10.68
C ARG A 308 -7.14 -19.72 11.62
N THR A 309 -6.68 -20.99 11.78
CA THR A 309 -5.40 -21.25 12.44
C THR A 309 -4.25 -20.76 11.58
N LEU A 310 -3.41 -19.91 12.15
CA LEU A 310 -2.24 -19.37 11.45
C LEU A 310 -1.11 -20.40 11.40
N PRO A 311 -0.31 -20.44 10.32
CA PRO A 311 0.90 -21.26 10.26
C PRO A 311 1.93 -20.80 11.29
N ALA A 312 2.85 -21.70 11.65
CA ALA A 312 3.99 -21.32 12.48
C ALA A 312 4.90 -20.29 11.73
N PRO A 313 5.65 -19.47 12.45
CA PRO A 313 6.54 -18.48 11.84
C PRO A 313 7.50 -19.11 10.82
N GLY A 314 7.52 -18.57 9.60
CA GLY A 314 8.36 -19.04 8.49
C GLY A 314 7.80 -20.27 7.75
N GLU A 315 6.67 -20.80 8.15
CA GLU A 315 6.03 -21.94 7.49
C GLU A 315 4.90 -21.50 6.54
N TYR A 316 4.63 -22.34 5.53
CA TYR A 316 3.47 -22.25 4.66
C TYR A 316 2.49 -23.36 5.01
N THR A 317 1.20 -23.08 4.96
CA THR A 317 0.16 -24.12 5.04
C THR A 317 0.29 -25.09 3.86
N PRO A 318 -0.24 -26.33 3.96
CA PRO A 318 -0.27 -27.26 2.82
C PRO A 318 -0.93 -26.65 1.57
N GLU A 319 -1.95 -25.84 1.74
CA GLU A 319 -2.63 -25.13 0.65
C GLU A 319 -1.72 -24.10 -0.01
N GLU A 320 -1.00 -23.30 0.76
CA GLU A 320 -0.03 -22.31 0.27
C GLU A 320 1.14 -22.96 -0.45
N GLN A 321 1.60 -24.12 0.02
CA GLN A 321 2.61 -24.91 -0.68
C GLN A 321 2.11 -25.40 -2.05
N LEU A 322 0.83 -25.80 -2.17
CA LEU A 322 0.22 -26.15 -3.44
C LEU A 322 0.16 -24.96 -4.40
N TRP A 323 -0.16 -23.75 -3.92
CA TRP A 323 -0.17 -22.55 -4.77
C TRP A 323 1.22 -22.20 -5.29
N LEU A 324 2.24 -22.30 -4.46
CA LEU A 324 3.63 -22.08 -4.87
C LEU A 324 4.08 -23.13 -5.91
N ALA A 325 3.71 -24.39 -5.72
CA ALA A 325 3.98 -25.46 -6.69
C ALA A 325 3.26 -25.23 -8.02
N ALA A 326 1.98 -24.83 -7.98
CA ALA A 326 1.20 -24.51 -9.16
C ALA A 326 1.77 -23.31 -9.95
N ALA A 327 2.25 -22.27 -9.25
CA ALA A 327 2.94 -21.14 -9.85
C ALA A 327 4.22 -21.59 -10.58
N ALA A 328 4.99 -22.50 -9.98
CA ALA A 328 6.20 -23.08 -10.59
C ALA A 328 5.89 -23.89 -11.87
N GLU A 329 4.79 -24.64 -11.89
CA GLU A 329 4.37 -25.39 -13.09
C GLU A 329 3.86 -24.47 -14.20
N ALA A 330 3.07 -23.45 -13.88
CA ALA A 330 2.58 -22.47 -14.84
C ALA A 330 3.75 -21.75 -15.55
N GLY A 331 4.79 -21.38 -14.81
CA GLY A 331 6.00 -20.78 -15.36
C GLY A 331 6.75 -21.69 -16.34
N LYS A 332 6.67 -23.01 -16.19
CA LYS A 332 7.26 -23.98 -17.14
C LYS A 332 6.46 -24.11 -18.44
N LYS A 333 5.14 -23.92 -18.39
CA LYS A 333 4.21 -24.07 -19.54
C LYS A 333 4.09 -22.82 -20.41
N ALA A 334 4.55 -21.68 -19.99
CA ALA A 334 4.46 -20.39 -20.68
C ALA A 334 5.37 -20.29 -21.95
N LYS A 335 5.45 -21.36 -22.74
CA LYS A 335 6.03 -21.34 -24.08
C LYS A 335 4.91 -21.01 -25.09
N GLY A 336 4.89 -19.79 -25.60
CA GLY A 336 4.35 -19.50 -26.94
C GLY A 336 2.90 -19.04 -27.05
N SER A 337 2.28 -18.43 -26.07
CA SER A 337 1.01 -17.72 -26.27
C SER A 337 1.23 -16.21 -26.38
N LYS A 338 0.91 -15.65 -27.57
CA LYS A 338 0.76 -14.20 -27.74
C LYS A 338 -0.32 -13.71 -26.76
N PRO A 339 -0.18 -12.52 -26.15
CA PRO A 339 -1.21 -12.00 -25.25
C PRO A 339 -2.53 -11.88 -26.00
N GLN A 340 -3.54 -12.62 -25.54
CA GLN A 340 -4.91 -12.43 -26.02
C GLN A 340 -5.35 -11.02 -25.58
N LYS A 341 -5.70 -10.20 -26.56
CA LYS A 341 -6.37 -8.91 -26.31
C LYS A 341 -7.66 -9.20 -25.55
N ALA A 342 -7.74 -8.78 -24.30
CA ALA A 342 -8.96 -8.82 -23.52
C ALA A 342 -10.09 -8.14 -24.29
N ALA A 343 -11.20 -8.86 -24.46
CA ALA A 343 -12.43 -8.31 -25.04
C ALA A 343 -12.92 -7.14 -24.19
N LYS A 344 -13.14 -5.98 -24.81
CA LYS A 344 -13.73 -4.81 -24.15
C LYS A 344 -15.16 -5.17 -23.72
N PRO A 345 -15.58 -4.95 -22.47
CA PRO A 345 -16.99 -5.03 -22.10
C PRO A 345 -17.77 -3.97 -22.88
N ALA A 346 -18.81 -4.40 -23.57
CA ALA A 346 -19.77 -3.50 -24.21
C ALA A 346 -20.74 -3.04 -23.13
N ASP A 347 -20.73 -1.93 -22.58
CA ASP A 347 -21.71 -1.17 -21.80
C ASP A 347 -21.05 -0.31 -20.70
N ALA A 348 -20.27 0.66 -21.13
CA ALA A 348 -19.84 1.76 -20.25
C ALA A 348 -19.69 3.07 -21.06
N ARG A 349 -20.63 3.34 -21.99
CA ARG A 349 -20.51 4.53 -22.86
C ARG A 349 -21.14 5.82 -22.30
N SER A 350 -21.97 5.77 -21.25
CA SER A 350 -22.63 6.96 -20.71
C SER A 350 -21.89 7.66 -19.57
N ALA A 351 -21.20 6.94 -18.66
CA ALA A 351 -20.48 7.54 -17.55
C ALA A 351 -19.07 8.11 -17.92
N ARG A 352 -18.63 7.92 -19.16
CA ARG A 352 -17.23 8.17 -19.59
C ARG A 352 -16.99 9.59 -20.09
N ARG A 353 -17.99 10.45 -20.25
CA ARG A 353 -17.82 11.78 -20.87
C ARG A 353 -17.58 12.92 -19.90
N GLU A 354 -17.94 12.84 -18.64
CA GLU A 354 -17.78 13.96 -17.69
C GLU A 354 -16.54 13.85 -16.78
N ASN A 355 -16.15 12.64 -16.37
CA ASN A 355 -14.94 12.44 -15.53
C ASN A 355 -13.60 12.50 -16.29
N SER A 356 -13.60 12.54 -17.64
CA SER A 356 -12.37 12.49 -18.43
C SER A 356 -11.71 13.85 -18.65
N ARG A 357 -12.33 14.97 -18.25
CA ARG A 357 -11.77 16.32 -18.45
C ARG A 357 -10.96 16.79 -17.24
N ALA A 358 -11.44 16.56 -16.02
CA ALA A 358 -10.73 16.96 -14.79
C ALA A 358 -9.46 16.13 -14.52
N CYS A 359 -9.43 14.85 -14.92
CA CYS A 359 -8.26 13.97 -14.74
C CYS A 359 -7.15 14.19 -15.78
N ARG A 360 -7.40 14.93 -16.88
CA ARG A 360 -6.41 15.19 -17.95
C ARG A 360 -5.50 16.37 -17.66
N GLU A 361 -5.87 17.29 -16.81
CA GLU A 361 -5.04 18.47 -16.50
C GLU A 361 -4.05 18.24 -15.36
N ALA A 362 -4.26 17.24 -14.50
CA ALA A 362 -3.35 16.89 -13.40
C ALA A 362 -2.21 15.91 -13.78
N VAL A 363 -2.21 15.34 -14.99
CA VAL A 363 -1.21 14.35 -15.44
C VAL A 363 -0.61 14.76 -16.78
N GLN A 364 -0.04 15.97 -16.88
CA GLN A 364 0.98 16.28 -17.89
C GLN A 364 2.39 16.02 -17.33
N GLY A 365 2.59 14.86 -16.71
CA GLY A 365 3.88 14.24 -16.49
C GLY A 365 3.98 13.04 -17.42
N ARG A 366 4.92 13.09 -18.37
CA ARG A 366 5.19 12.11 -19.41
C ARG A 366 4.92 10.67 -18.96
N SER A 367 3.91 10.02 -19.55
CA SER A 367 3.77 8.57 -19.48
C SER A 367 4.98 7.94 -20.20
N SER A 368 6.01 7.63 -19.44
CA SER A 368 6.97 6.64 -19.87
C SER A 368 6.20 5.30 -19.85
N ARG A 369 5.81 4.80 -21.01
CA ARG A 369 5.55 3.38 -21.16
C ARG A 369 6.75 2.68 -20.55
N SER A 370 6.56 2.05 -19.36
CA SER A 370 7.50 1.05 -18.88
C SER A 370 7.57 0.02 -20.01
N ARG A 371 8.70 0.01 -20.72
CA ARG A 371 9.03 -1.11 -21.59
C ARG A 371 9.05 -2.30 -20.62
N GLU A 372 8.08 -3.19 -20.77
CA GLU A 372 8.25 -4.56 -20.30
C GLU A 372 9.65 -4.97 -20.73
N ALA A 373 10.47 -5.40 -19.78
CA ALA A 373 11.83 -5.82 -20.05
C ALA A 373 11.77 -6.80 -21.21
N GLY A 374 12.49 -6.52 -22.28
CA GLY A 374 12.40 -7.27 -23.52
C GLY A 374 12.51 -8.75 -23.21
N ALA A 375 11.61 -9.56 -23.80
CA ALA A 375 11.57 -10.99 -23.62
C ALA A 375 13.00 -11.54 -23.72
N GLY A 376 13.55 -12.05 -22.61
CA GLY A 376 14.90 -12.60 -22.58
C GLY A 376 14.97 -13.79 -23.53
N ASP A 377 16.01 -13.87 -24.36
CA ASP A 377 16.24 -14.97 -25.32
C ASP A 377 16.44 -16.35 -24.66
N ALA A 378 16.46 -16.41 -23.32
CA ALA A 378 16.74 -17.62 -22.55
C ALA A 378 15.48 -18.46 -22.28
N SER A 379 15.62 -19.77 -22.35
CA SER A 379 14.57 -20.70 -21.94
C SER A 379 14.29 -20.61 -20.43
N PRO A 380 13.08 -21.04 -19.96
CA PRO A 380 12.78 -21.04 -18.53
C PRO A 380 13.81 -21.76 -17.67
N VAL A 381 14.36 -22.88 -18.15
CA VAL A 381 15.38 -23.66 -17.46
C VAL A 381 16.68 -22.85 -17.35
N GLN A 382 17.10 -22.18 -18.43
CA GLN A 382 18.30 -21.32 -18.44
C GLN A 382 18.10 -20.10 -17.51
N SER A 383 16.90 -19.50 -17.50
CA SER A 383 16.61 -18.36 -16.61
C SER A 383 16.68 -18.73 -15.14
N LEU A 384 16.14 -19.89 -14.76
CA LEU A 384 16.22 -20.39 -13.37
C LEU A 384 17.63 -20.83 -12.99
N ALA A 385 18.41 -21.42 -13.91
CA ALA A 385 19.80 -21.75 -13.65
C ALA A 385 20.65 -20.49 -13.43
N ALA A 386 20.52 -19.49 -14.29
CA ALA A 386 21.21 -18.22 -14.17
C ALA A 386 20.82 -17.44 -12.88
N TRP A 387 19.55 -17.51 -12.49
CA TRP A 387 19.10 -16.98 -11.20
C TRP A 387 19.78 -17.70 -10.03
N ARG A 388 19.81 -19.03 -10.04
CA ARG A 388 20.40 -19.83 -8.95
C ARG A 388 21.89 -19.51 -8.79
N GLU A 389 22.65 -19.49 -9.89
CA GLU A 389 24.07 -19.11 -9.88
C GLU A 389 24.27 -17.70 -9.31
N PHE A 390 23.47 -16.73 -9.76
CA PHE A 390 23.51 -15.37 -9.23
C PHE A 390 23.14 -15.32 -7.74
N ALA A 391 22.11 -16.06 -7.33
CA ALA A 391 21.68 -16.07 -5.94
C ALA A 391 22.69 -16.76 -5.01
N GLU A 392 23.36 -17.83 -5.46
CA GLU A 392 24.44 -18.47 -4.71
C GLU A 392 25.59 -17.50 -4.43
N GLU A 393 25.91 -16.61 -5.36
CA GLU A 393 26.98 -15.63 -5.23
C GLU A 393 26.58 -14.42 -4.35
N TYR A 394 25.39 -13.85 -4.57
CA TYR A 394 25.01 -12.56 -3.97
C TYR A 394 23.93 -12.65 -2.89
N PHE A 395 23.05 -13.66 -2.92
CA PHE A 395 21.87 -13.81 -2.04
C PHE A 395 21.68 -15.28 -1.61
N PRO A 396 22.65 -15.94 -0.96
CA PRO A 396 22.60 -17.39 -0.70
C PRO A 396 21.35 -17.84 0.08
N GLU A 397 20.79 -16.99 0.93
CA GLU A 397 19.56 -17.29 1.66
C GLU A 397 18.32 -17.41 0.76
N LEU A 398 18.35 -16.83 -0.45
CA LEU A 398 17.23 -16.89 -1.39
C LEU A 398 17.25 -18.14 -2.28
N VAL A 399 18.34 -18.88 -2.33
CA VAL A 399 18.49 -20.09 -3.19
C VAL A 399 17.40 -21.14 -2.91
N LYS A 400 16.98 -21.25 -1.66
CA LYS A 400 15.95 -22.20 -1.21
C LYS A 400 14.53 -21.72 -1.46
N ARG A 401 14.32 -20.43 -1.78
CA ARG A 401 12.97 -19.93 -2.05
C ARG A 401 12.46 -20.42 -3.41
N PRO A 402 11.18 -20.75 -3.53
CA PRO A 402 10.57 -21.07 -4.83
C PRO A 402 10.81 -19.90 -5.82
N ALA A 403 11.26 -20.25 -7.04
CA ALA A 403 11.45 -19.30 -8.11
C ALA A 403 10.73 -19.78 -9.37
N VAL A 404 10.07 -18.86 -10.07
CA VAL A 404 9.29 -19.17 -11.29
C VAL A 404 9.67 -18.21 -12.41
N VAL A 405 9.48 -18.64 -13.66
CA VAL A 405 9.64 -17.73 -14.81
C VAL A 405 8.29 -17.12 -15.17
N HIS A 406 8.24 -15.81 -15.19
CA HIS A 406 7.05 -15.04 -15.52
C HIS A 406 7.44 -13.82 -16.37
N GLY A 407 6.72 -13.54 -17.47
CA GLY A 407 6.96 -12.36 -18.32
C GLY A 407 8.40 -12.23 -18.87
N GLY A 408 9.10 -13.36 -19.08
CA GLY A 408 10.48 -13.38 -19.59
C GLY A 408 11.57 -13.13 -18.52
N GLY A 409 11.19 -13.08 -17.25
CA GLY A 409 12.12 -12.95 -16.13
C GLY A 409 11.81 -13.91 -14.98
N VAL A 410 12.56 -13.80 -13.90
CA VAL A 410 12.44 -14.64 -12.71
C VAL A 410 11.69 -13.90 -11.61
N LEU A 411 10.72 -14.58 -11.02
CA LEU A 411 9.87 -14.10 -9.92
C LEU A 411 10.03 -15.05 -8.73
N LEU A 412 10.18 -14.51 -7.53
CA LEU A 412 9.93 -15.21 -6.27
C LEU A 412 8.46 -14.97 -5.91
N PRO A 413 7.58 -15.98 -6.09
CA PRO A 413 6.14 -15.76 -5.98
C PRO A 413 5.69 -15.58 -4.54
N ALA A 414 4.66 -14.74 -4.33
CA ALA A 414 3.83 -14.81 -3.14
C ALA A 414 2.95 -16.07 -3.19
N ALA A 415 2.60 -16.63 -2.02
CA ALA A 415 1.69 -17.77 -1.92
C ALA A 415 0.25 -17.31 -2.19
N PHE A 416 -0.13 -17.26 -3.46
CA PHE A 416 -1.42 -16.79 -3.93
C PHE A 416 -2.08 -17.83 -4.86
N PRO A 417 -3.39 -18.11 -4.71
CA PRO A 417 -4.08 -19.08 -5.54
C PRO A 417 -4.13 -18.63 -7.01
N GLN A 418 -4.20 -19.60 -7.93
CA GLN A 418 -4.46 -19.30 -9.33
C GLN A 418 -5.91 -18.84 -9.50
N THR A 419 -6.08 -17.62 -10.00
CA THR A 419 -7.37 -16.99 -10.25
C THR A 419 -7.41 -16.38 -11.65
N ASN A 420 -8.60 -15.98 -12.09
CA ASN A 420 -8.77 -15.20 -13.32
C ASN A 420 -8.77 -13.67 -13.06
N LEU A 421 -8.24 -13.23 -11.93
CA LEU A 421 -8.09 -11.84 -11.57
C LEU A 421 -6.93 -11.19 -12.36
N HIS A 422 -7.04 -9.89 -12.59
CA HIS A 422 -5.98 -9.11 -13.23
C HIS A 422 -4.89 -8.77 -12.21
N VAL A 423 -3.85 -9.60 -12.18
CA VAL A 423 -2.69 -9.49 -11.29
C VAL A 423 -1.60 -8.66 -11.97
N LEU A 424 -1.24 -7.52 -11.38
CA LEU A 424 -0.13 -6.69 -11.83
C LEU A 424 1.21 -7.20 -11.30
N ARG A 425 1.20 -7.74 -10.08
CA ARG A 425 2.38 -8.31 -9.41
C ARG A 425 1.95 -9.34 -8.36
N ALA A 426 2.69 -10.44 -8.24
CA ALA A 426 2.48 -11.44 -7.19
C ALA A 426 3.85 -11.92 -6.66
N GLY A 427 4.42 -11.20 -5.69
CA GLY A 427 5.76 -11.44 -5.13
C GLY A 427 6.83 -10.56 -5.77
N VAL A 428 8.11 -10.96 -5.71
CA VAL A 428 9.27 -10.15 -6.06
C VAL A 428 9.84 -10.55 -7.41
N PHE A 429 9.82 -9.64 -8.38
CA PHE A 429 10.51 -9.81 -9.65
C PHE A 429 12.02 -9.56 -9.45
N VAL A 430 12.81 -10.62 -9.52
CA VAL A 430 14.23 -10.55 -9.15
C VAL A 430 15.16 -10.22 -10.30
N GLY A 431 14.75 -10.44 -11.55
CA GLY A 431 15.57 -10.09 -12.70
C GLY A 431 15.28 -10.94 -13.94
N SER A 432 16.10 -10.77 -14.97
CA SER A 432 15.97 -11.48 -16.23
C SER A 432 17.34 -11.82 -16.83
N VAL A 433 17.36 -12.79 -17.75
CA VAL A 433 18.57 -13.10 -18.52
C VAL A 433 18.65 -12.17 -19.72
N GLN A 434 19.73 -11.40 -19.83
CA GLN A 434 20.01 -10.51 -20.94
C GLN A 434 21.40 -10.84 -21.51
N LYS A 435 21.50 -11.11 -22.81
CA LYS A 435 22.76 -11.49 -23.47
C LYS A 435 23.51 -12.62 -22.75
N GLY A 436 22.75 -13.63 -22.29
CA GLY A 436 23.30 -14.81 -21.60
C GLY A 436 23.73 -14.58 -20.14
N ARG A 437 23.47 -13.42 -19.54
CA ARG A 437 23.82 -13.10 -18.13
C ARG A 437 22.59 -12.69 -17.35
N PHE A 438 22.54 -13.06 -16.08
CA PHE A 438 21.47 -12.60 -15.18
C PHE A 438 21.67 -11.10 -14.88
N VAL A 439 20.58 -10.32 -15.04
CA VAL A 439 20.54 -8.90 -14.70
C VAL A 439 19.46 -8.73 -13.63
N PRO A 440 19.86 -8.37 -12.39
CA PRO A 440 18.90 -8.18 -11.31
C PRO A 440 18.06 -6.93 -11.50
N GLU A 441 16.83 -6.97 -10.99
CA GLU A 441 15.89 -5.85 -10.95
C GLU A 441 15.94 -5.10 -9.63
N HIS A 442 15.48 -3.86 -9.64
CA HIS A 442 15.48 -2.99 -8.47
C HIS A 442 14.73 -3.58 -7.27
N HIS A 443 13.59 -4.24 -7.53
CA HIS A 443 12.76 -4.84 -6.49
C HIS A 443 13.49 -5.94 -5.70
N LEU A 444 14.43 -6.68 -6.31
CA LEU A 444 15.28 -7.63 -5.58
C LEU A 444 16.04 -6.93 -4.44
N PHE A 445 16.65 -5.78 -4.75
CA PHE A 445 17.45 -5.04 -3.77
C PHE A 445 16.59 -4.37 -2.71
N THR A 446 15.44 -3.77 -3.08
CA THR A 446 14.55 -3.16 -2.09
C THR A 446 13.91 -4.20 -1.18
N ALA A 447 13.57 -5.39 -1.67
CA ALA A 447 12.96 -6.44 -0.86
C ALA A 447 13.98 -7.22 -0.02
N PHE A 448 15.16 -7.52 -0.57
CA PHE A 448 16.11 -8.44 0.02
C PHE A 448 17.54 -7.90 0.11
N GLY A 449 17.75 -6.60 -0.11
CA GLY A 449 19.08 -6.00 -0.13
C GLY A 449 19.86 -6.16 1.19
N ALA A 450 19.18 -6.29 2.32
CA ALA A 450 19.80 -6.61 3.60
C ALA A 450 20.46 -8.00 3.61
N LEU A 451 20.05 -8.92 2.74
CA LEU A 451 20.64 -10.25 2.58
C LEU A 451 21.76 -10.29 1.53
N CYS A 452 22.02 -9.18 0.83
CA CYS A 452 23.06 -9.12 -0.18
C CYS A 452 24.44 -9.22 0.46
N GLN A 453 25.28 -10.16 -0.02
CA GLN A 453 26.64 -10.36 0.50
C GLN A 453 27.58 -9.21 0.14
N ASN A 454 27.38 -8.57 -1.01
CA ASN A 454 28.20 -7.46 -1.49
C ASN A 454 27.42 -6.15 -1.37
N ARG A 455 27.92 -5.20 -0.56
CA ARG A 455 27.22 -3.94 -0.28
C ARG A 455 28.14 -2.73 -0.38
N GLU A 456 27.64 -1.68 -1.03
CA GLU A 456 28.24 -0.35 -0.95
C GLU A 456 27.47 0.46 0.10
N GLU A 457 28.14 0.76 1.20
CA GLU A 457 27.51 1.40 2.36
C GLU A 457 27.72 2.92 2.32
N LEU A 458 26.61 3.65 2.24
CA LEU A 458 26.57 5.11 2.28
C LEU A 458 25.91 5.57 3.57
N THR A 459 26.05 6.87 3.86
CA THR A 459 25.33 7.53 4.97
C THR A 459 24.52 8.72 4.43
N LEU A 460 23.62 9.29 5.23
CA LEU A 460 22.92 10.52 4.86
C LEU A 460 23.90 11.68 4.56
N ALA A 461 25.00 11.77 5.30
CA ALA A 461 26.00 12.83 5.15
C ALA A 461 26.92 12.62 3.93
N ASP A 462 26.92 11.43 3.34
CA ASP A 462 27.77 11.12 2.18
C ASP A 462 27.16 11.71 0.90
N SER A 463 27.91 12.60 0.23
CA SER A 463 27.46 13.21 -1.05
C SER A 463 27.14 12.19 -2.13
N ARG A 464 27.81 11.01 -2.11
CA ARG A 464 27.57 9.90 -3.02
C ARG A 464 26.14 9.37 -2.93
N THR A 465 25.43 9.55 -1.79
CA THR A 465 24.03 9.16 -1.63
C THR A 465 23.12 9.91 -2.59
N VAL A 466 23.26 11.23 -2.67
CA VAL A 466 22.51 12.08 -3.61
C VAL A 466 22.94 11.81 -5.05
N GLU A 467 24.23 11.59 -5.31
CA GLU A 467 24.74 11.24 -6.63
C GLU A 467 24.14 9.92 -7.13
N TYR A 468 24.13 8.88 -6.28
CA TYR A 468 23.50 7.60 -6.61
C TYR A 468 22.01 7.75 -6.90
N LEU A 469 21.26 8.43 -6.04
CA LEU A 469 19.83 8.67 -6.25
C LEU A 469 19.54 9.54 -7.49
N SER A 470 20.48 10.37 -7.93
CA SER A 470 20.41 11.13 -9.19
C SER A 470 20.81 10.30 -10.42
N GLY A 471 21.20 9.04 -10.23
CA GLY A 471 21.56 8.11 -11.31
C GLY A 471 22.98 8.25 -11.81
N ARG A 472 23.87 8.92 -11.06
CA ARG A 472 25.30 9.03 -11.36
C ARG A 472 26.08 7.79 -10.92
N GLU A 473 27.21 7.53 -11.54
CA GLU A 473 28.19 6.58 -11.03
C GLU A 473 28.85 7.17 -9.78
N ILE A 474 29.16 6.32 -8.80
CA ILE A 474 29.85 6.71 -7.57
C ILE A 474 31.12 5.86 -7.37
N GLU A 475 32.06 6.32 -6.58
CA GLU A 475 33.22 5.52 -6.19
C GLU A 475 32.80 4.40 -5.24
N ALA A 476 33.39 3.21 -5.44
CA ALA A 476 33.20 2.05 -4.57
C ALA A 476 34.23 2.08 -3.45
N HIS A 477 33.77 2.07 -2.19
CA HIS A 477 34.64 2.06 -1.02
C HIS A 477 34.53 0.77 -0.22
N THR A 478 33.35 0.15 -0.18
CA THR A 478 33.09 -1.05 0.63
C THR A 478 32.73 -2.26 -0.22
N ALA A 479 32.13 -2.07 -1.38
CA ALA A 479 31.73 -3.18 -2.25
C ALA A 479 32.90 -3.68 -3.12
N ALA A 480 32.98 -5.01 -3.25
CA ALA A 480 33.87 -5.69 -4.19
C ALA A 480 33.33 -5.63 -5.63
N ASP A 481 34.21 -5.96 -6.62
CA ASP A 481 33.79 -6.07 -8.04
C ASP A 481 32.61 -7.04 -8.20
N GLY A 482 31.66 -6.72 -9.06
CA GLY A 482 30.43 -7.48 -9.27
C GLY A 482 29.15 -6.71 -8.92
N TRP A 483 28.05 -7.41 -8.78
CA TRP A 483 26.78 -6.80 -8.35
C TRP A 483 26.81 -6.48 -6.86
N CYS A 484 26.22 -5.35 -6.48
CA CYS A 484 26.12 -4.94 -5.07
C CYS A 484 24.76 -4.31 -4.78
N CYS A 485 24.37 -4.37 -3.51
CA CYS A 485 23.32 -3.53 -2.97
C CYS A 485 23.92 -2.22 -2.47
N VAL A 486 23.42 -1.09 -2.93
CA VAL A 486 23.76 0.22 -2.38
C VAL A 486 22.80 0.52 -1.22
N THR A 487 23.35 0.88 -0.06
CA THR A 487 22.59 1.14 1.16
C THR A 487 22.80 2.58 1.64
N VAL A 488 21.85 3.10 2.42
CA VAL A 488 22.02 4.32 3.22
C VAL A 488 21.77 3.98 4.69
N ASP A 489 22.77 4.22 5.54
CA ASP A 489 22.74 3.88 6.96
C ASP A 489 22.30 2.43 7.24
N GLY A 490 22.69 1.50 6.32
CA GLY A 490 22.34 0.08 6.34
C GLY A 490 21.03 -0.28 5.62
N TRP A 491 20.18 0.67 5.25
CA TRP A 491 18.92 0.39 4.54
C TRP A 491 19.08 0.36 3.02
N PRO A 492 18.53 -0.65 2.32
CA PRO A 492 18.69 -0.81 0.88
C PRO A 492 18.07 0.35 0.08
N LEU A 493 18.88 0.99 -0.76
CA LEU A 493 18.45 1.98 -1.76
C LEU A 493 18.17 1.34 -3.12
N GLY A 494 19.00 0.37 -3.52
CA GLY A 494 18.90 -0.27 -4.83
C GLY A 494 20.14 -1.02 -5.23
N GLY A 495 20.26 -1.37 -6.51
CA GLY A 495 21.37 -2.14 -7.05
C GLY A 495 22.40 -1.31 -7.79
N GLY A 496 23.64 -1.80 -7.78
CA GLY A 496 24.74 -1.30 -8.58
C GLY A 496 25.64 -2.44 -9.07
N LYS A 497 26.53 -2.11 -10.00
CA LYS A 497 27.57 -3.06 -10.43
C LYS A 497 28.94 -2.41 -10.33
N VAL A 498 29.78 -2.95 -9.46
CA VAL A 498 31.16 -2.48 -9.27
C VAL A 498 32.05 -2.97 -10.40
N SER A 499 32.86 -2.09 -10.94
CA SER A 499 33.90 -2.40 -11.90
C SER A 499 34.95 -1.28 -11.92
N GLY A 500 36.20 -1.61 -11.72
CA GLY A 500 37.32 -0.65 -11.72
C GLY A 500 37.19 0.43 -10.64
N GLY A 501 36.78 0.05 -9.43
CA GLY A 501 36.61 0.97 -8.29
C GLY A 501 35.42 1.91 -8.37
N LYS A 502 34.48 1.70 -9.31
CA LYS A 502 33.26 2.51 -9.45
C LYS A 502 32.02 1.65 -9.46
N VAL A 503 30.97 2.13 -8.83
CA VAL A 503 29.61 1.56 -8.86
C VAL A 503 28.87 2.13 -10.06
N LYS A 504 28.66 1.33 -11.10
CA LYS A 504 27.71 1.65 -12.18
C LYS A 504 26.29 1.64 -11.63
N ASN A 505 25.60 2.74 -11.83
CA ASN A 505 24.28 2.97 -11.25
C ASN A 505 23.18 2.20 -11.96
N HIS A 506 22.46 1.34 -11.22
CA HIS A 506 21.27 0.61 -11.69
C HIS A 506 19.98 1.11 -11.06
N TYR A 507 20.00 2.28 -10.40
CA TYR A 507 18.79 2.92 -9.84
C TYR A 507 17.82 3.31 -10.97
N PRO A 508 16.51 2.97 -10.86
CA PRO A 508 15.54 3.17 -11.94
C PRO A 508 15.42 4.65 -12.34
N LYS A 509 15.45 4.92 -13.65
CA LYS A 509 15.38 6.30 -14.19
C LYS A 509 14.15 7.08 -13.71
N ALA A 510 13.01 6.40 -13.56
CA ALA A 510 11.77 7.02 -13.12
C ALA A 510 11.75 7.45 -11.64
N LEU A 511 12.66 6.90 -10.82
CA LEU A 511 12.75 7.17 -9.38
C LEU A 511 13.88 8.17 -9.03
N ARG A 512 14.67 8.61 -10.02
CA ARG A 512 15.83 9.48 -9.78
C ARG A 512 15.43 10.87 -9.28
N LEU A 513 16.25 11.37 -8.37
CA LEU A 513 16.20 12.78 -7.98
C LEU A 513 16.58 13.65 -9.18
N LEU A 514 15.70 14.62 -9.53
CA LEU A 514 15.91 15.61 -10.58
C LEU A 514 16.32 16.95 -9.97
#